data_ca4a7d696149e108cde2ab169f4bb7a2
#
_entry.id   ca4a7d696149e108cde2ab169f4bb7a2
#
_cell.length_a   1.000
_cell.length_b   1.000
_cell.length_c   1.000
_cell.angle_alpha   90.00
_cell.angle_beta   90.00
_cell.angle_gamma   90.00
#
_symmetry.space_group_name_H-M   'P 1'
#
loop_
_entity.id
_entity.type
_entity.pdbx_description
1 polymer ?
#
loop_
_entity_poly.entity_id
_entity_poly.type
_entity_poly.pdbx_seq_one_letter_code
_entity_poly.pdbx_strand_id
1 'polypeptide(L)'
;MGKIIGIDLGTTNSCVAVMEGNEPVVIQNSEGRRTTPSILAFLDGGNGERKVGDPAKRQAITNPQHTISSVKRFMGKRFSDVKNEMRHISYELESGTNDVVRIKIGDRNYTPQELSAMILQKMKSTAEDFLGTEVTEAVVTVPAYFNDAERQATKEAGQIAGLDVKRIINEPTAAALAYGLDKKNSDMKIAVYDLGGGTFDISILELGEGVFEVKS
;
A
#
# COMPACT_ATOMS: atom_id res chain seq x y z
N MET A 1 12.26 2.85 22.85
CA MET A 1 11.09 2.41 22.11
C MET A 1 11.28 2.78 20.66
N GLY A 2 11.17 1.82 19.74
CA GLY A 2 11.22 2.09 18.30
C GLY A 2 10.09 3.02 17.88
N LYS A 3 10.33 3.81 16.83
CA LYS A 3 9.27 4.66 16.25
C LYS A 3 8.34 3.78 15.42
N ILE A 4 7.04 3.90 15.63
CA ILE A 4 6.01 3.27 14.79
C ILE A 4 5.63 4.27 13.70
N ILE A 5 5.61 3.82 12.45
CA ILE A 5 5.16 4.62 11.32
C ILE A 5 3.77 4.18 10.85
N GLY A 6 3.00 5.12 10.33
CA GLY A 6 1.75 4.84 9.62
C GLY A 6 2.03 4.82 8.12
N ILE A 7 1.60 3.76 7.42
CA ILE A 7 1.74 3.65 5.97
C ILE A 7 0.35 3.47 5.36
N ASP A 8 0.03 4.33 4.41
CA ASP A 8 -1.03 4.09 3.45
C ASP A 8 -0.42 3.48 2.19
N LEU A 9 -0.62 2.17 2.00
CA LEU A 9 -0.18 1.44 0.81
C LEU A 9 -1.28 1.49 -0.25
N GLY A 10 -1.36 2.61 -0.98
CA GLY A 10 -2.39 2.81 -1.98
C GLY A 10 -2.12 2.11 -3.31
N THR A 11 -3.18 1.88 -4.11
CA THR A 11 -3.07 1.27 -5.45
C THR A 11 -2.24 2.13 -6.40
N THR A 12 -2.41 3.44 -6.34
CA THR A 12 -1.74 4.39 -7.24
C THR A 12 -0.59 5.13 -6.54
N ASN A 13 -0.81 5.60 -5.32
CA ASN A 13 0.16 6.32 -4.53
C ASN A 13 0.18 5.80 -3.10
N SER A 14 1.34 5.81 -2.49
CA SER A 14 1.53 5.49 -1.07
C SER A 14 2.04 6.71 -0.32
N CYS A 15 1.78 6.77 0.97
CA CYS A 15 2.36 7.78 1.85
C CYS A 15 2.77 7.18 3.20
N VAL A 16 3.65 7.89 3.91
CA VAL A 16 4.13 7.51 5.23
C VAL A 16 4.04 8.70 6.18
N ALA A 17 3.64 8.42 7.41
CA ALA A 17 3.48 9.40 8.46
C ALA A 17 4.08 8.91 9.78
N VAL A 18 4.45 9.86 10.63
CA VAL A 18 4.90 9.61 12.00
C VAL A 18 4.16 10.54 12.96
N MET A 19 4.22 10.21 14.23
CA MET A 19 3.79 11.12 15.29
C MET A 19 4.98 11.98 15.75
N GLU A 20 4.84 13.30 15.64
CA GLU A 20 5.72 14.28 16.28
C GLU A 20 5.00 14.89 17.49
N GLY A 21 5.37 14.46 18.68
CA GLY A 21 4.56 14.74 19.87
C GLY A 21 3.17 14.12 19.74
N ASN A 22 2.13 14.96 19.72
CA ASN A 22 0.72 14.54 19.59
C ASN A 22 0.13 14.80 18.20
N GLU A 23 0.94 15.25 17.24
CA GLU A 23 0.46 15.60 15.90
C GLU A 23 1.00 14.60 14.85
N PRO A 24 0.14 14.11 13.95
CA PRO A 24 0.57 13.29 12.82
C PRO A 24 1.24 14.16 11.74
N VAL A 25 2.41 13.74 11.28
CA VAL A 25 3.17 14.41 10.23
C VAL A 25 3.34 13.47 9.04
N VAL A 26 2.81 13.84 7.88
CA VAL A 26 3.07 13.13 6.64
C VAL A 26 4.43 13.53 6.09
N ILE A 27 5.32 12.56 5.96
CA ILE A 27 6.72 12.75 5.59
C ILE A 27 6.84 13.03 4.08
N GLN A 28 7.71 13.97 3.72
CA GLN A 28 8.11 14.18 2.33
C GLN A 28 9.16 13.16 1.91
N ASN A 29 9.00 12.63 0.70
CA ASN A 29 10.02 11.77 0.09
C ASN A 29 11.20 12.58 -0.46
N SER A 30 12.21 11.86 -1.00
CA SER A 30 13.41 12.46 -1.60
C SER A 30 13.12 13.40 -2.77
N GLU A 31 11.95 13.29 -3.39
CA GLU A 31 11.47 14.14 -4.48
C GLU A 31 10.66 15.36 -3.97
N GLY A 32 10.59 15.59 -2.65
CA GLY A 32 9.87 16.68 -2.01
C GLY A 32 8.35 16.53 -1.99
N ARG A 33 7.84 15.31 -2.27
CA ARG A 33 6.39 15.02 -2.29
C ARG A 33 5.96 14.26 -1.05
N ARG A 34 4.73 14.49 -0.60
CA ARG A 34 4.12 13.76 0.51
C ARG A 34 3.51 12.40 0.10
N THR A 35 3.43 12.14 -1.21
CA THR A 35 2.99 10.87 -1.77
C THR A 35 4.05 10.33 -2.72
N THR A 36 4.19 9.02 -2.75
CA THR A 36 5.11 8.30 -3.64
C THR A 36 4.28 7.39 -4.55
N PRO A 37 4.42 7.47 -5.89
CA PRO A 37 3.75 6.54 -6.78
C PRO A 37 4.03 5.08 -6.41
N SER A 38 2.98 4.25 -6.31
CA SER A 38 3.09 2.81 -6.04
C SER A 38 3.51 2.07 -7.31
N ILE A 39 4.65 2.47 -7.86
CA ILE A 39 5.19 1.98 -9.14
C ILE A 39 6.62 1.52 -8.94
N LEU A 40 6.93 0.39 -9.57
CA LEU A 40 8.26 -0.23 -9.60
C LEU A 40 8.74 -0.29 -11.05
N ALA A 41 10.01 -0.06 -11.31
CA ALA A 41 10.63 -0.33 -12.61
C ALA A 41 11.90 -1.14 -12.41
N PHE A 42 12.04 -2.17 -13.23
CA PHE A 42 13.22 -3.02 -13.29
C PHE A 42 13.98 -2.70 -14.57
N LEU A 43 15.23 -2.34 -14.44
CA LEU A 43 16.08 -1.99 -15.58
C LEU A 43 16.73 -3.24 -16.18
N ASP A 44 17.32 -3.10 -17.35
CA ASP A 44 18.09 -4.16 -18.03
C ASP A 44 17.35 -5.49 -18.14
N GLY A 45 16.07 -5.42 -18.61
CA GLY A 45 15.25 -6.62 -18.81
C GLY A 45 14.89 -7.37 -17.51
N GLY A 46 14.93 -6.69 -16.36
CA GLY A 46 14.61 -7.28 -15.06
C GLY A 46 15.83 -7.72 -14.23
N ASN A 47 17.02 -7.68 -14.80
CA ASN A 47 18.27 -8.11 -14.14
C ASN A 47 19.06 -6.94 -13.54
N GLY A 48 18.69 -5.70 -13.86
CA GLY A 48 19.37 -4.50 -13.40
C GLY A 48 18.84 -3.88 -12.12
N GLU A 49 19.20 -2.62 -11.92
CA GLU A 49 18.73 -1.82 -10.79
C GLU A 49 17.21 -1.67 -10.81
N ARG A 50 16.58 -1.72 -9.65
CA ARG A 50 15.16 -1.40 -9.49
C ARG A 50 14.95 0.04 -9.04
N LYS A 51 13.90 0.67 -9.53
CA LYS A 51 13.46 2.01 -9.14
C LYS A 51 12.05 1.94 -8.55
N VAL A 52 11.76 2.83 -7.60
CA VAL A 52 10.45 2.92 -6.93
C VAL A 52 10.00 4.37 -6.95
N GLY A 53 8.70 4.59 -7.13
CA GLY A 53 8.09 5.91 -7.08
C GLY A 53 8.23 6.70 -8.38
N ASP A 54 8.49 8.01 -8.29
CA ASP A 54 8.59 8.90 -9.45
C ASP A 54 9.68 8.48 -10.47
N PRO A 55 10.87 8.00 -10.05
CA PRO A 55 11.85 7.46 -10.99
C PRO A 55 11.33 6.25 -11.78
N ALA A 56 10.54 5.36 -11.14
CA ALA A 56 9.92 4.23 -11.82
C ALA A 56 8.78 4.67 -12.75
N LYS A 57 7.97 5.62 -12.32
CA LYS A 57 6.87 6.17 -13.13
C LYS A 57 7.37 6.75 -14.45
N ARG A 58 8.54 7.40 -14.46
CA ARG A 58 9.15 7.93 -15.68
C ARG A 58 9.57 6.85 -16.69
N GLN A 59 9.73 5.60 -16.25
CA GLN A 59 10.06 4.46 -17.11
C GLN A 59 8.84 3.86 -17.81
N ALA A 60 7.62 4.19 -17.39
CA ALA A 60 6.40 3.53 -17.86
C ALA A 60 6.19 3.58 -19.39
N ILE A 61 6.70 4.62 -20.07
CA ILE A 61 6.58 4.78 -21.51
C ILE A 61 7.67 4.00 -22.27
N THR A 62 8.89 4.03 -21.76
CA THR A 62 10.07 3.45 -22.44
C THR A 62 10.33 2.01 -22.04
N ASN A 63 9.82 1.57 -20.88
CA ASN A 63 10.01 0.23 -20.32
C ASN A 63 8.70 -0.31 -19.73
N PRO A 64 7.60 -0.38 -20.52
CA PRO A 64 6.27 -0.72 -19.98
C PRO A 64 6.18 -2.15 -19.44
N GLN A 65 6.87 -3.10 -20.03
CA GLN A 65 6.81 -4.53 -19.64
C GLN A 65 7.50 -4.79 -18.28
N HIS A 66 8.47 -3.96 -17.89
CA HIS A 66 9.18 -4.09 -16.63
C HIS A 66 8.86 -2.92 -15.66
N THR A 67 7.79 -2.16 -15.95
CA THR A 67 7.26 -1.12 -15.08
C THR A 67 5.93 -1.59 -14.51
N ILE A 68 5.94 -1.90 -13.22
CA ILE A 68 4.85 -2.56 -12.52
C ILE A 68 4.08 -1.53 -11.72
N SER A 69 2.80 -1.40 -11.99
CA SER A 69 1.85 -0.53 -11.29
C SER A 69 0.65 -1.30 -10.77
N SER A 70 -0.10 -0.72 -9.85
CA SER A 70 -1.36 -1.27 -9.34
C SER A 70 -1.24 -2.67 -8.71
N VAL A 71 -0.08 -3.03 -8.17
CA VAL A 71 0.20 -4.35 -7.57
C VAL A 71 -0.80 -4.72 -6.47
N LYS A 72 -1.30 -3.72 -5.73
CA LYS A 72 -2.29 -3.92 -4.66
C LYS A 72 -3.54 -4.67 -5.13
N ARG A 73 -3.91 -4.56 -6.42
CA ARG A 73 -5.06 -5.27 -7.00
C ARG A 73 -4.89 -6.79 -7.03
N PHE A 74 -3.66 -7.28 -6.89
CA PHE A 74 -3.33 -8.71 -6.95
C PHE A 74 -3.03 -9.31 -5.58
N MET A 75 -2.99 -8.49 -4.52
CA MET A 75 -2.67 -8.94 -3.17
C MET A 75 -3.67 -10.00 -2.70
N GLY A 76 -3.17 -11.18 -2.30
CA GLY A 76 -3.97 -12.26 -1.76
C GLY A 76 -4.97 -12.91 -2.73
N LYS A 77 -4.95 -12.55 -4.01
CA LYS A 77 -5.87 -13.09 -5.03
C LYS A 77 -5.30 -14.30 -5.75
N ARG A 78 -6.22 -15.10 -6.33
CA ARG A 78 -5.89 -16.19 -7.26
C ARG A 78 -5.73 -15.66 -8.67
N PHE A 79 -4.92 -16.32 -9.46
CA PHE A 79 -4.73 -15.95 -10.88
C PHE A 79 -6.04 -16.05 -11.68
N SER A 80 -6.87 -17.06 -11.40
CA SER A 80 -8.21 -17.19 -12.00
C SER A 80 -9.10 -15.97 -11.81
N ASP A 81 -8.96 -15.26 -10.66
CA ASP A 81 -9.82 -14.15 -10.27
C ASP A 81 -9.40 -12.82 -10.91
N VAL A 82 -8.15 -12.71 -11.38
CA VAL A 82 -7.57 -11.45 -11.90
C VAL A 82 -7.46 -11.39 -13.43
N LYS A 83 -8.03 -12.34 -14.16
CA LYS A 83 -7.95 -12.38 -15.64
C LYS A 83 -8.45 -11.12 -16.34
N ASN A 84 -9.45 -10.46 -15.77
CA ASN A 84 -9.98 -9.22 -16.32
C ASN A 84 -9.02 -8.04 -16.15
N GLU A 85 -8.22 -8.03 -15.08
CA GLU A 85 -7.22 -7.01 -14.82
C GLU A 85 -6.06 -7.04 -15.81
N MET A 86 -5.77 -8.20 -16.40
CA MET A 86 -4.68 -8.39 -17.38
C MET A 86 -4.82 -7.49 -18.62
N ARG A 87 -6.04 -7.03 -18.93
CA ARG A 87 -6.29 -6.12 -20.06
C ARG A 87 -5.84 -4.69 -19.82
N HIS A 88 -5.57 -4.35 -18.56
CA HIS A 88 -5.28 -2.98 -18.11
C HIS A 88 -3.83 -2.79 -17.63
N ILE A 89 -3.00 -3.82 -17.80
CA ILE A 89 -1.57 -3.80 -17.41
C ILE A 89 -0.67 -4.08 -18.61
N SER A 90 0.56 -3.60 -18.54
CA SER A 90 1.55 -3.78 -19.61
C SER A 90 2.52 -4.92 -19.36
N TYR A 91 2.52 -5.47 -18.15
CA TYR A 91 3.40 -6.56 -17.72
C TYR A 91 2.66 -7.89 -17.69
N GLU A 92 3.40 -8.99 -17.66
CA GLU A 92 2.86 -10.34 -17.75
C GLU A 92 2.52 -10.91 -16.36
N LEU A 93 1.32 -11.51 -16.26
CA LEU A 93 0.92 -12.31 -15.08
C LEU A 93 0.97 -13.79 -15.45
N GLU A 94 1.44 -14.61 -14.52
CA GLU A 94 1.45 -16.07 -14.63
C GLU A 94 0.74 -16.72 -13.43
N SER A 95 0.22 -17.93 -13.64
CA SER A 95 -0.28 -18.75 -12.54
C SER A 95 0.87 -19.51 -11.91
N GLY A 96 1.10 -19.26 -10.63
CA GLY A 96 2.02 -20.06 -9.81
C GLY A 96 1.35 -21.32 -9.23
N THR A 97 2.08 -22.02 -8.38
CA THR A 97 1.57 -23.16 -7.62
C THR A 97 0.34 -22.75 -6.80
N ASN A 98 -0.69 -23.61 -6.78
CA ASN A 98 -1.97 -23.35 -6.11
C ASN A 98 -2.72 -22.12 -6.64
N ASP A 99 -2.56 -21.79 -7.91
CA ASP A 99 -3.23 -20.66 -8.58
C ASP A 99 -2.86 -19.29 -8.01
N VAL A 100 -1.69 -19.16 -7.37
CA VAL A 100 -1.20 -17.87 -6.85
C VAL A 100 -0.75 -16.99 -8.01
N VAL A 101 -1.13 -15.70 -7.96
CA VAL A 101 -0.67 -14.71 -8.94
C VAL A 101 0.85 -14.55 -8.87
N ARG A 102 1.49 -14.61 -10.03
CA ARG A 102 2.90 -14.28 -10.23
C ARG A 102 3.02 -13.19 -11.27
N ILE A 103 3.94 -12.27 -11.06
CA ILE A 103 4.30 -11.21 -12.00
C ILE A 103 5.67 -11.57 -12.57
N LYS A 104 5.71 -11.77 -13.90
CA LYS A 104 6.94 -12.09 -14.59
C LYS A 104 7.74 -10.83 -14.92
N ILE A 105 8.98 -10.81 -14.52
CA ILE A 105 9.90 -9.70 -14.78
C ILE A 105 11.25 -10.30 -15.20
N GLY A 106 11.57 -10.21 -16.48
CA GLY A 106 12.72 -10.92 -17.06
C GLY A 106 12.60 -12.42 -16.83
N ASP A 107 13.62 -13.03 -16.24
CA ASP A 107 13.67 -14.47 -15.95
C ASP A 107 13.13 -14.83 -14.54
N ARG A 108 12.56 -13.87 -13.83
CA ARG A 108 12.06 -14.08 -12.45
C ARG A 108 10.57 -13.85 -12.35
N ASN A 109 9.96 -14.64 -11.47
CA ASN A 109 8.56 -14.52 -11.09
C ASN A 109 8.46 -13.99 -9.66
N TYR A 110 7.77 -12.87 -9.49
CA TYR A 110 7.54 -12.21 -8.21
C TYR A 110 6.11 -12.42 -7.73
N THR A 111 5.93 -12.51 -6.43
CA THR A 111 4.60 -12.41 -5.82
C THR A 111 4.16 -10.94 -5.69
N PRO A 112 2.86 -10.65 -5.63
CA PRO A 112 2.38 -9.32 -5.28
C PRO A 112 2.93 -8.82 -3.94
N GLN A 113 3.13 -9.72 -2.97
CA GLN A 113 3.73 -9.39 -1.66
C GLN A 113 5.17 -8.91 -1.79
N GLU A 114 6.01 -9.60 -2.58
CA GLU A 114 7.41 -9.19 -2.81
C GLU A 114 7.50 -7.81 -3.47
N LEU A 115 6.64 -7.54 -4.46
CA LEU A 115 6.63 -6.24 -5.14
C LEU A 115 6.07 -5.14 -4.22
N SER A 116 5.01 -5.41 -3.47
CA SER A 116 4.49 -4.47 -2.48
C SER A 116 5.50 -4.19 -1.36
N ALA A 117 6.28 -5.20 -0.96
CA ALA A 117 7.36 -5.03 0.01
C ALA A 117 8.42 -4.02 -0.47
N MET A 118 8.72 -3.96 -1.77
CA MET A 118 9.66 -2.96 -2.30
C MET A 118 9.13 -1.52 -2.17
N ILE A 119 7.80 -1.34 -2.30
CA ILE A 119 7.16 -0.05 -2.04
C ILE A 119 7.22 0.28 -0.54
N LEU A 120 6.91 -0.70 0.32
CA LEU A 120 6.99 -0.53 1.77
C LEU A 120 8.43 -0.24 2.23
N GLN A 121 9.46 -0.84 1.61
CA GLN A 121 10.86 -0.53 1.86
C GLN A 121 11.18 0.95 1.52
N LYS A 122 10.61 1.48 0.43
CA LYS A 122 10.75 2.91 0.10
C LYS A 122 10.08 3.79 1.15
N MET A 123 8.91 3.40 1.67
CA MET A 123 8.25 4.13 2.76
C MET A 123 9.07 4.08 4.05
N LYS A 124 9.59 2.90 4.39
CA LYS A 124 10.50 2.69 5.53
C LYS A 124 11.73 3.60 5.42
N SER A 125 12.45 3.54 4.30
CA SER A 125 13.64 4.36 4.06
C SER A 125 13.32 5.86 4.15
N THR A 126 12.20 6.31 3.57
CA THR A 126 11.75 7.70 3.67
C THR A 126 11.53 8.13 5.12
N ALA A 127 10.98 7.24 5.96
CA ALA A 127 10.79 7.52 7.37
C ALA A 127 12.11 7.53 8.15
N GLU A 128 13.02 6.60 7.84
CA GLU A 128 14.35 6.51 8.45
C GLU A 128 15.21 7.74 8.13
N ASP A 129 15.18 8.21 6.88
CA ASP A 129 15.87 9.44 6.45
C ASP A 129 15.34 10.66 7.20
N PHE A 130 14.02 10.75 7.43
CA PHE A 130 13.40 11.84 8.15
C PHE A 130 13.69 11.79 9.66
N LEU A 131 13.62 10.59 10.26
CA LEU A 131 13.77 10.40 11.70
C LEU A 131 15.23 10.31 12.16
N GLY A 132 16.17 10.03 11.24
CA GLY A 132 17.58 9.78 11.55
C GLY A 132 17.80 8.52 12.38
N THR A 133 16.87 7.55 12.35
CA THR A 133 16.95 6.31 13.12
C THR A 133 16.24 5.17 12.41
N GLU A 134 16.61 3.93 12.73
CA GLU A 134 15.98 2.74 12.19
C GLU A 134 14.50 2.66 12.60
N VAL A 135 13.68 2.19 11.65
CA VAL A 135 12.24 1.96 11.81
C VAL A 135 11.94 0.49 11.59
N THR A 136 11.38 -0.15 12.60
CA THR A 136 11.08 -1.60 12.58
C THR A 136 9.60 -1.91 12.70
N GLU A 137 8.75 -0.94 13.05
CA GLU A 137 7.33 -1.16 13.34
C GLU A 137 6.44 -0.25 12.49
N ALA A 138 5.33 -0.80 12.03
CA ALA A 138 4.36 -0.04 11.21
C ALA A 138 2.91 -0.41 11.52
N VAL A 139 2.02 0.56 11.24
CA VAL A 139 0.59 0.35 11.03
C VAL A 139 0.34 0.56 9.54
N VAL A 140 -0.38 -0.37 8.89
CA VAL A 140 -0.64 -0.29 7.44
C VAL A 140 -2.15 -0.26 7.20
N THR A 141 -2.59 0.57 6.25
CA THR A 141 -4.00 0.65 5.89
C THR A 141 -4.35 -0.29 4.73
N VAL A 142 -5.59 -0.76 4.72
CA VAL A 142 -6.18 -1.56 3.63
C VAL A 142 -7.61 -1.12 3.37
N PRO A 143 -8.17 -1.36 2.17
CA PRO A 143 -9.58 -1.15 1.90
C PRO A 143 -10.46 -1.95 2.88
N ALA A 144 -11.63 -1.41 3.21
CA ALA A 144 -12.53 -2.08 4.16
C ALA A 144 -13.04 -3.45 3.65
N TYR A 145 -13.17 -3.61 2.32
CA TYR A 145 -13.61 -4.85 1.68
C TYR A 145 -12.53 -5.93 1.57
N PHE A 146 -11.27 -5.65 1.92
CA PHE A 146 -10.22 -6.67 1.91
C PHE A 146 -10.60 -7.84 2.83
N ASN A 147 -10.54 -9.04 2.27
CA ASN A 147 -10.72 -10.28 3.02
C ASN A 147 -9.45 -10.66 3.82
N ASP A 148 -9.54 -11.73 4.60
CA ASP A 148 -8.43 -12.18 5.45
C ASP A 148 -7.17 -12.54 4.65
N ALA A 149 -7.31 -13.13 3.45
CA ALA A 149 -6.17 -13.47 2.60
C ALA A 149 -5.45 -12.22 2.09
N GLU A 150 -6.19 -11.18 1.69
CA GLU A 150 -5.65 -9.91 1.23
C GLU A 150 -4.97 -9.13 2.37
N ARG A 151 -5.56 -9.16 3.58
CA ARG A 151 -4.97 -8.59 4.81
C ARG A 151 -3.69 -9.31 5.21
N GLN A 152 -3.70 -10.64 5.18
CA GLN A 152 -2.54 -11.47 5.48
C GLN A 152 -1.41 -11.20 4.47
N ALA A 153 -1.72 -11.14 3.17
CA ALA A 153 -0.75 -10.81 2.12
C ALA A 153 -0.12 -9.42 2.33
N THR A 154 -0.91 -8.44 2.80
CA THR A 154 -0.41 -7.09 3.15
C THR A 154 0.55 -7.15 4.35
N LYS A 155 0.22 -7.95 5.37
CA LYS A 155 1.10 -8.17 6.53
C LYS A 155 2.41 -8.84 6.14
N GLU A 156 2.35 -9.87 5.27
CA GLU A 156 3.52 -10.55 4.72
C GLU A 156 4.43 -9.60 3.93
N ALA A 157 3.85 -8.73 3.11
CA ALA A 157 4.60 -7.69 2.40
C ALA A 157 5.36 -6.78 3.37
N GLY A 158 4.75 -6.41 4.50
CA GLY A 158 5.42 -5.65 5.57
C GLY A 158 6.59 -6.42 6.17
N GLN A 159 6.41 -7.70 6.47
CA GLN A 159 7.49 -8.56 7.00
C GLN A 159 8.65 -8.69 6.02
N ILE A 160 8.37 -8.90 4.73
CA ILE A 160 9.41 -8.94 3.67
C ILE A 160 10.14 -7.59 3.58
N ALA A 161 9.45 -6.48 3.83
CA ALA A 161 10.04 -5.15 3.87
C ALA A 161 10.89 -4.88 5.14
N GLY A 162 10.93 -5.81 6.09
CA GLY A 162 11.62 -5.65 7.37
C GLY A 162 10.84 -4.78 8.38
N LEU A 163 9.50 -4.84 8.30
CA LEU A 163 8.59 -4.14 9.22
C LEU A 163 7.75 -5.16 10.01
N ASP A 164 7.71 -4.99 11.33
CA ASP A 164 6.72 -5.65 12.16
C ASP A 164 5.40 -4.86 12.07
N VAL A 165 4.44 -5.39 11.32
CA VAL A 165 3.13 -4.78 11.12
C VAL A 165 2.25 -5.03 12.35
N LYS A 166 2.21 -4.03 13.24
CA LYS A 166 1.47 -4.10 14.50
C LYS A 166 -0.04 -4.16 14.31
N ARG A 167 -0.54 -3.43 13.30
CA ARG A 167 -1.96 -3.42 12.97
C ARG A 167 -2.17 -3.22 11.46
N ILE A 168 -3.24 -3.86 10.98
CA ILE A 168 -3.88 -3.52 9.71
C ILE A 168 -5.17 -2.78 10.06
N ILE A 169 -5.36 -1.59 9.49
CA ILE A 169 -6.52 -0.71 9.75
C ILE A 169 -7.25 -0.46 8.42
N ASN A 170 -8.57 -0.39 8.47
CA ASN A 170 -9.35 -0.03 7.28
C ASN A 170 -9.11 1.44 6.89
N GLU A 171 -8.91 1.71 5.61
CA GLU A 171 -8.71 3.07 5.06
C GLU A 171 -9.80 4.05 5.51
N PRO A 172 -11.11 3.73 5.41
CA PRO A 172 -12.15 4.65 5.86
C PRO A 172 -12.12 4.89 7.38
N THR A 173 -11.72 3.89 8.17
CA THR A 173 -11.53 4.05 9.61
C THR A 173 -10.36 5.00 9.92
N ALA A 174 -9.24 4.84 9.21
CA ALA A 174 -8.09 5.73 9.36
C ALA A 174 -8.44 7.17 8.97
N ALA A 175 -9.21 7.38 7.91
CA ALA A 175 -9.71 8.69 7.51
C ALA A 175 -10.61 9.31 8.60
N ALA A 176 -11.54 8.54 9.16
CA ALA A 176 -12.42 9.00 10.24
C ALA A 176 -11.63 9.40 11.49
N LEU A 177 -10.62 8.63 11.87
CA LEU A 177 -9.70 8.94 12.97
C LEU A 177 -8.91 10.24 12.71
N ALA A 178 -8.41 10.43 11.49
CA ALA A 178 -7.67 11.64 11.11
C ALA A 178 -8.54 12.91 11.21
N TYR A 179 -9.84 12.79 11.03
CA TYR A 179 -10.80 13.89 11.27
C TYR A 179 -11.17 14.08 12.74
N GLY A 180 -10.64 13.25 13.66
CA GLY A 180 -10.92 13.34 15.08
C GLY A 180 -12.36 12.97 15.46
N LEU A 181 -13.00 12.11 14.66
CA LEU A 181 -14.38 11.69 14.91
C LEU A 181 -14.51 10.78 16.14
N ASP A 182 -13.43 10.10 16.51
CA ASP A 182 -13.29 9.32 17.75
C ASP A 182 -13.45 10.16 19.05
N LYS A 183 -13.18 11.46 18.96
CA LYS A 183 -13.29 12.41 20.08
C LYS A 183 -14.69 12.96 20.28
N LYS A 184 -15.64 12.63 19.42
CA LYS A 184 -17.04 13.05 19.50
C LYS A 184 -17.85 12.02 20.28
N ASN A 185 -18.39 12.41 21.43
CA ASN A 185 -19.22 11.57 22.30
C ASN A 185 -20.67 11.45 21.76
N SER A 186 -20.87 11.20 20.51
CA SER A 186 -22.20 11.04 19.92
C SER A 186 -22.19 9.90 18.90
N ASP A 187 -23.23 9.08 18.97
CA ASP A 187 -23.47 8.10 17.91
C ASP A 187 -23.71 8.80 16.60
N MET A 188 -23.03 8.37 15.55
CA MET A 188 -23.18 8.95 14.22
C MET A 188 -22.96 7.93 13.13
N LYS A 189 -23.63 8.16 12.00
CA LYS A 189 -23.35 7.47 10.74
C LYS A 189 -22.60 8.41 9.84
N ILE A 190 -21.50 7.94 9.29
CA ILE A 190 -20.64 8.70 8.40
C ILE A 190 -20.44 7.96 7.10
N ALA A 191 -20.42 8.71 6.00
CA ALA A 191 -20.00 8.21 4.70
C ALA A 191 -18.57 8.70 4.43
N VAL A 192 -17.67 7.78 4.14
CA VAL A 192 -16.33 8.10 3.66
C VAL A 192 -16.33 7.91 2.15
N TYR A 193 -16.02 9.01 1.45
CA TYR A 193 -15.91 9.07 0.00
C TYR A 193 -14.44 9.14 -0.36
N ASP A 194 -13.88 8.02 -0.82
CA ASP A 194 -12.47 7.91 -1.20
C ASP A 194 -12.33 7.83 -2.72
N LEU A 195 -11.87 8.92 -3.33
CA LEU A 195 -11.57 9.00 -4.75
C LEU A 195 -10.07 9.02 -4.96
N GLY A 196 -9.49 7.85 -5.14
CA GLY A 196 -8.07 7.67 -5.42
C GLY A 196 -7.72 7.87 -6.90
N GLY A 197 -6.45 7.62 -7.23
CA GLY A 197 -5.97 7.70 -8.62
C GLY A 197 -6.33 6.49 -9.49
N GLY A 198 -6.79 5.40 -8.92
CA GLY A 198 -7.10 4.15 -9.64
C GLY A 198 -8.34 3.42 -9.13
N THR A 199 -8.87 3.82 -7.97
CA THR A 199 -10.07 3.26 -7.34
C THR A 199 -10.96 4.38 -6.84
N PHE A 200 -12.23 4.06 -6.70
CA PHE A 200 -13.23 4.87 -6.04
C PHE A 200 -13.98 3.98 -5.06
N ASP A 201 -13.96 4.35 -3.80
CA ASP A 201 -14.55 3.58 -2.72
C ASP A 201 -15.49 4.47 -1.89
N ILE A 202 -16.68 3.95 -1.59
CA ILE A 202 -17.61 4.56 -0.64
C ILE A 202 -17.78 3.56 0.51
N SER A 203 -17.61 4.03 1.73
CA SER A 203 -17.83 3.22 2.93
C SER A 203 -18.76 3.94 3.89
N ILE A 204 -19.72 3.19 4.43
CA ILE A 204 -20.60 3.67 5.49
C ILE A 204 -20.08 3.12 6.82
N LEU A 205 -19.77 4.02 7.74
CA LEU A 205 -19.33 3.67 9.09
C LEU A 205 -20.37 4.13 10.11
N GLU A 206 -20.55 3.33 11.13
CA GLU A 206 -21.28 3.68 12.34
C GLU A 206 -20.29 3.87 13.48
N LEU A 207 -20.36 5.01 14.14
CA LEU A 207 -19.55 5.32 15.31
C LEU A 207 -20.48 5.29 16.52
N GLY A 208 -20.16 4.44 17.49
CA GLY A 208 -20.83 4.36 18.78
C GLY A 208 -19.85 3.95 19.85
N GLU A 209 -19.94 4.55 21.04
CA GLU A 209 -19.10 4.24 22.20
C GLU A 209 -17.58 4.22 21.91
N GLY A 210 -17.11 5.05 20.96
CA GLY A 210 -15.71 5.10 20.54
C GLY A 210 -15.26 3.97 19.60
N VAL A 211 -16.19 3.15 19.10
CA VAL A 211 -15.94 2.07 18.16
C VAL A 211 -16.41 2.45 16.76
N PHE A 212 -15.57 2.23 15.75
CA PHE A 212 -15.94 2.36 14.33
C PHE A 212 -16.33 0.99 13.78
N GLU A 213 -17.56 0.86 13.33
CA GLU A 213 -18.03 -0.33 12.63
C GLU A 213 -18.28 0.00 11.15
N VAL A 214 -17.64 -0.73 10.23
CA VAL A 214 -17.90 -0.62 8.80
C VAL A 214 -19.16 -1.41 8.47
N LYS A 215 -20.18 -0.74 7.92
CA LYS A 215 -21.47 -1.37 7.57
C LYS A 215 -21.51 -1.78 6.08
N SER A 216 -20.88 -1.02 5.19
CA SER A 216 -20.78 -1.32 3.75
C SER A 216 -19.67 -0.52 3.12
#